data_d1ac09659b370e0f7e79b3f73c07669f
#
_entry.id   d1ac09659b370e0f7e79b3f73c07669f
#
_cell.length_a   1.000
_cell.length_b   1.000
_cell.length_c   1.000
_cell.angle_alpha   90.00
_cell.angle_beta   90.00
_cell.angle_gamma   90.00
#
_symmetry.space_group_name_H-M   'P 1'
#
loop_
_entity.id
_entity.type
_entity.pdbx_description
1 polymer ?
#
loop_
_entity_poly.entity_id
_entity_poly.type
_entity_poly.pdbx_seq_one_letter_code
_entity_poly.pdbx_strand_id
1 'polypeptide(L)'
;MSYQKVYNDWKQDPLGFWKNQAKEITWYKAPDKILDDSKKPFYNWFTGGAINACYNCVDRHIENGKGEDIAIIYDSAMCKKVRKISYLELKQNVAKLAGALKGKGIKKGDRVIIYMPMIPEAVVAMLACARLGAIHSVVFGGFASSELAVRIDDCNAKAIIAGSCGLEPGRIVPYKPLLDEAISLAEHKPDFCIVYQRDELRADLIEGRDFDWNDLVSEADEADCVPVSGEDPLYILYTSGTTGQPKGVIRPVGGHLVSLNWTMKNFYDVHPGEVFWAASDVGWVVGHSYIVYAPLVSGTTSVLFEGKPVGTPDAGTFWRVISDHNVVSLFTAPTAFRAIKRADPKGNFLKKYSLTSLRTLFLAGERADPDTINWAKDLLQIPVIDHWWQTESGHVMIGNPWGIEKLEIKVGSPSVPIPGFEIDVLDENGNILPPNQLGSIAIKLPLAPGALPSLWKADDRFVSAYLSKFPGYYETGDAGLKDEDG
;
A
#
# COMPACT_ATOMS: atom_id res chain seq x y z
N MET A 1 -21.42 -6.19 -16.31
CA MET A 1 -20.55 -5.81 -17.45
C MET A 1 -19.53 -6.92 -17.54
N SER A 2 -19.17 -7.41 -18.74
CA SER A 2 -18.18 -8.51 -18.80
C SER A 2 -16.74 -7.97 -18.69
N TYR A 3 -15.87 -8.75 -18.10
CA TYR A 3 -14.42 -8.46 -18.04
C TYR A 3 -13.85 -8.21 -19.44
N GLN A 4 -14.16 -9.10 -20.39
CA GLN A 4 -13.66 -8.99 -21.76
C GLN A 4 -14.01 -7.65 -22.41
N LYS A 5 -15.24 -7.15 -22.17
CA LYS A 5 -15.65 -5.85 -22.68
C LYS A 5 -14.83 -4.73 -22.06
N VAL A 6 -14.67 -4.70 -20.74
CA VAL A 6 -13.92 -3.65 -20.03
C VAL A 6 -12.45 -3.65 -20.44
N TYR A 7 -11.84 -4.84 -20.56
CA TYR A 7 -10.45 -4.98 -20.98
C TYR A 7 -10.23 -4.55 -22.43
N ASN A 8 -11.14 -4.91 -23.34
CA ASN A 8 -11.09 -4.50 -24.73
C ASN A 8 -11.34 -2.99 -24.90
N ASP A 9 -12.29 -2.41 -24.20
CA ASP A 9 -12.54 -0.96 -24.19
C ASP A 9 -11.26 -0.20 -23.76
N TRP A 10 -10.59 -0.67 -22.71
CA TRP A 10 -9.30 -0.13 -22.31
C TRP A 10 -8.22 -0.30 -23.41
N LYS A 11 -8.08 -1.47 -24.00
CA LYS A 11 -7.08 -1.71 -25.06
C LYS A 11 -7.30 -0.84 -26.30
N GLN A 12 -8.54 -0.54 -26.65
CA GLN A 12 -8.88 0.29 -27.81
C GLN A 12 -8.60 1.77 -27.57
N ASP A 13 -8.87 2.28 -26.35
CA ASP A 13 -8.60 3.67 -25.97
C ASP A 13 -8.08 3.77 -24.54
N PRO A 14 -6.79 3.43 -24.29
CA PRO A 14 -6.20 3.48 -22.96
C PRO A 14 -6.24 4.87 -22.33
N LEU A 15 -6.03 5.92 -23.13
CA LEU A 15 -6.02 7.30 -22.64
C LEU A 15 -7.42 7.76 -22.25
N GLY A 16 -8.42 7.49 -23.08
CA GLY A 16 -9.82 7.81 -22.77
C GLY A 16 -10.32 7.02 -21.57
N PHE A 17 -9.94 5.75 -21.43
CA PHE A 17 -10.27 4.93 -20.27
C PHE A 17 -9.77 5.60 -18.98
N TRP A 18 -8.46 5.87 -18.87
CA TRP A 18 -7.88 6.46 -17.67
C TRP A 18 -8.31 7.91 -17.44
N LYS A 19 -8.56 8.68 -18.50
CA LYS A 19 -9.18 10.00 -18.40
C LYS A 19 -10.56 9.94 -17.73
N ASN A 20 -11.36 8.93 -18.04
CA ASN A 20 -12.66 8.75 -17.42
C ASN A 20 -12.53 8.31 -15.95
N GLN A 21 -11.60 7.42 -15.61
CA GLN A 21 -11.35 7.04 -14.22
C GLN A 21 -10.85 8.22 -13.37
N ALA A 22 -10.04 9.10 -13.94
CA ALA A 22 -9.53 10.28 -13.26
C ALA A 22 -10.63 11.28 -12.84
N LYS A 23 -11.83 11.23 -13.44
CA LYS A 23 -12.97 12.04 -13.02
C LYS A 23 -13.55 11.64 -11.65
N GLU A 24 -13.30 10.43 -11.20
CA GLU A 24 -13.71 9.93 -9.87
C GLU A 24 -12.84 10.49 -8.73
N ILE A 25 -11.76 11.19 -9.08
CA ILE A 25 -10.81 11.81 -8.16
C ILE A 25 -10.96 13.32 -8.24
N THR A 26 -10.77 14.01 -7.12
CA THR A 26 -10.83 15.47 -7.07
C THR A 26 -9.47 16.09 -7.41
N TRP A 27 -9.45 16.93 -8.43
CA TRP A 27 -8.29 17.70 -8.88
C TRP A 27 -8.51 19.19 -8.62
N TYR A 28 -7.50 19.89 -8.08
CA TYR A 28 -7.48 21.35 -8.03
C TYR A 28 -7.36 21.97 -9.43
N LYS A 29 -6.60 21.28 -10.30
CA LYS A 29 -6.50 21.57 -11.73
C LYS A 29 -6.49 20.22 -12.47
N ALA A 30 -7.37 20.06 -13.45
CA ALA A 30 -7.40 18.85 -14.29
C ALA A 30 -6.06 18.67 -15.02
N PRO A 31 -5.61 17.42 -15.28
CA PRO A 31 -4.40 17.17 -16.05
C PRO A 31 -4.45 17.77 -17.46
N ASP A 32 -3.37 18.37 -17.89
CA ASP A 32 -3.22 18.89 -19.26
C ASP A 32 -3.02 17.73 -20.26
N LYS A 33 -2.29 16.68 -19.83
CA LYS A 33 -2.09 15.44 -20.58
C LYS A 33 -2.41 14.24 -19.70
N ILE A 34 -3.05 13.22 -20.26
CA ILE A 34 -3.32 11.95 -19.56
C ILE A 34 -2.05 11.11 -19.47
N LEU A 35 -1.28 11.04 -20.56
CA LEU A 35 0.03 10.40 -20.62
C LEU A 35 1.01 11.30 -21.34
N ASP A 36 2.17 11.53 -20.73
CA ASP A 36 3.33 12.14 -21.39
C ASP A 36 4.38 11.05 -21.68
N ASP A 37 4.58 10.76 -22.95
CA ASP A 37 5.55 9.79 -23.48
C ASP A 37 6.70 10.45 -24.25
N SER A 38 6.91 11.75 -24.06
CA SER A 38 7.92 12.53 -24.75
C SER A 38 9.36 12.16 -24.39
N LYS A 39 9.54 11.50 -23.23
CA LYS A 39 10.86 11.08 -22.71
C LYS A 39 10.97 9.55 -22.58
N LYS A 40 10.50 8.80 -23.59
CA LYS A 40 10.65 7.34 -23.61
C LYS A 40 12.09 6.91 -23.28
N PRO A 41 12.29 5.86 -22.45
CA PRO A 41 11.31 4.91 -21.95
C PRO A 41 10.62 5.32 -20.63
N PHE A 42 10.70 6.58 -20.24
CA PHE A 42 10.03 7.13 -19.06
C PHE A 42 8.65 7.66 -19.44
N TYR A 43 7.63 7.30 -18.69
CA TYR A 43 6.24 7.64 -18.94
C TYR A 43 5.66 8.31 -17.70
N ASN A 44 4.97 9.44 -17.87
CA ASN A 44 4.33 10.16 -16.79
C ASN A 44 2.82 10.29 -17.03
N TRP A 45 2.02 9.83 -16.08
CA TRP A 45 0.57 9.92 -16.15
C TRP A 45 0.07 11.20 -15.48
N PHE A 46 -1.01 11.76 -16.06
CA PHE A 46 -1.72 12.93 -15.52
C PHE A 46 -0.87 14.18 -15.34
N THR A 47 -0.04 14.46 -16.33
CA THR A 47 0.91 15.57 -16.33
C THR A 47 0.20 16.92 -16.35
N GLY A 48 0.73 17.88 -15.58
CA GLY A 48 0.20 19.24 -15.49
C GLY A 48 -1.08 19.37 -14.65
N GLY A 49 -1.59 18.28 -14.08
CA GLY A 49 -2.68 18.28 -13.10
C GLY A 49 -2.19 18.73 -11.73
N ALA A 50 -3.08 19.31 -10.92
CA ALA A 50 -2.81 19.63 -9.51
C ALA A 50 -3.76 18.85 -8.60
N ILE A 51 -3.21 18.16 -7.61
CA ILE A 51 -3.92 17.21 -6.75
C ILE A 51 -3.32 17.19 -5.34
N ASN A 52 -4.02 16.63 -4.36
CA ASN A 52 -3.44 16.26 -3.08
C ASN A 52 -4.01 14.91 -2.62
N ALA A 53 -3.15 14.00 -2.20
CA ALA A 53 -3.57 12.66 -1.78
C ALA A 53 -4.36 12.68 -0.47
N CYS A 54 -3.92 13.47 0.53
CA CYS A 54 -4.63 13.58 1.80
C CYS A 54 -6.04 14.16 1.60
N TYR A 55 -6.18 15.22 0.78
CA TYR A 55 -7.49 15.78 0.45
C TYR A 55 -8.44 14.70 -0.12
N ASN A 56 -7.96 13.93 -1.07
CA ASN A 56 -8.76 12.88 -1.70
C ASN A 56 -9.09 11.72 -0.76
N CYS A 57 -8.21 11.41 0.16
CA CYS A 57 -8.41 10.32 1.13
C CYS A 57 -9.24 10.73 2.34
N VAL A 58 -9.32 12.03 2.67
CA VAL A 58 -9.91 12.49 3.93
C VAL A 58 -10.88 13.64 3.74
N ASP A 59 -10.37 14.83 3.36
CA ASP A 59 -11.14 16.08 3.38
C ASP A 59 -12.38 16.04 2.49
N ARG A 60 -12.28 15.51 1.27
CA ARG A 60 -13.41 15.44 0.35
C ARG A 60 -14.59 14.61 0.86
N HIS A 61 -14.33 13.59 1.70
CA HIS A 61 -15.39 12.78 2.30
C HIS A 61 -16.16 13.58 3.35
N ILE A 62 -15.48 14.43 4.11
CA ILE A 62 -16.09 15.32 5.09
C ILE A 62 -16.93 16.38 4.38
N GLU A 63 -16.42 16.99 3.31
CA GLU A 63 -17.14 17.95 2.49
C GLU A 63 -18.39 17.33 1.82
N ASN A 64 -18.37 16.03 1.56
CA ASN A 64 -19.50 15.25 1.06
C ASN A 64 -20.44 14.73 2.17
N GLY A 65 -20.33 15.25 3.40
CA GLY A 65 -21.22 14.91 4.52
C GLY A 65 -20.93 13.58 5.22
N LYS A 66 -19.74 12.98 4.98
CA LYS A 66 -19.35 11.68 5.55
C LYS A 66 -18.28 11.81 6.66
N GLY A 67 -18.24 12.94 7.34
CA GLY A 67 -17.25 13.20 8.40
C GLY A 67 -17.33 12.20 9.56
N GLU A 68 -18.54 11.74 9.89
CA GLU A 68 -18.79 10.80 10.98
C GLU A 68 -18.63 9.31 10.56
N ASP A 69 -18.49 9.03 9.27
CA ASP A 69 -18.22 7.68 8.79
C ASP A 69 -16.85 7.23 9.33
N ILE A 70 -16.73 5.95 9.66
CA ILE A 70 -15.48 5.39 10.17
C ILE A 70 -14.47 5.22 9.03
N ALA A 71 -13.34 5.90 9.14
CA ALA A 71 -12.22 5.79 8.22
C ALA A 71 -11.31 4.60 8.58
N ILE A 72 -10.97 4.46 9.87
CA ILE A 72 -10.05 3.44 10.36
C ILE A 72 -10.63 2.76 11.59
N ILE A 73 -10.56 1.43 11.60
CA ILE A 73 -10.74 0.62 12.80
C ILE A 73 -9.35 0.12 13.21
N TYR A 74 -8.80 0.69 14.27
CA TYR A 74 -7.60 0.15 14.90
C TYR A 74 -7.98 -0.96 15.86
N ASP A 75 -7.43 -2.15 15.67
CA ASP A 75 -7.61 -3.31 16.52
C ASP A 75 -6.26 -3.87 16.90
N SER A 76 -5.86 -3.70 18.16
CA SER A 76 -4.63 -4.25 18.69
C SER A 76 -4.91 -5.47 19.58
N ALA A 77 -4.58 -6.63 19.06
CA ALA A 77 -4.54 -7.85 19.85
C ALA A 77 -3.38 -7.83 20.86
N MET A 78 -2.39 -6.98 20.66
CA MET A 78 -1.21 -6.83 21.53
C MET A 78 -1.54 -6.04 22.80
N CYS A 79 -2.24 -4.90 22.63
CA CYS A 79 -2.66 -4.02 23.76
C CYS A 79 -4.08 -4.30 24.23
N LYS A 80 -4.85 -5.15 23.53
CA LYS A 80 -6.29 -5.38 23.76
C LYS A 80 -7.09 -4.07 23.66
N LYS A 81 -6.75 -3.23 22.69
CA LYS A 81 -7.39 -1.93 22.44
C LYS A 81 -8.07 -1.94 21.08
N VAL A 82 -9.28 -1.39 21.01
CA VAL A 82 -10.01 -1.11 19.76
C VAL A 82 -10.36 0.37 19.75
N ARG A 83 -10.07 1.05 18.62
CA ARG A 83 -10.47 2.44 18.38
C ARG A 83 -11.11 2.55 17.00
N LYS A 84 -12.25 3.23 16.93
CA LYS A 84 -12.88 3.62 15.67
C LYS A 84 -12.62 5.10 15.45
N ILE A 85 -11.97 5.42 14.35
CA ILE A 85 -11.55 6.78 14.00
C ILE A 85 -12.38 7.23 12.80
N SER A 86 -13.17 8.29 12.99
CA SER A 86 -13.97 8.86 11.89
C SER A 86 -13.09 9.65 10.92
N TYR A 87 -13.62 9.96 9.72
CA TYR A 87 -12.94 10.83 8.77
C TYR A 87 -12.65 12.20 9.36
N LEU A 88 -13.56 12.75 10.18
CA LEU A 88 -13.37 14.03 10.86
C LEU A 88 -12.24 13.98 11.89
N GLU A 89 -12.22 12.96 12.76
CA GLU A 89 -11.14 12.74 13.72
C GLU A 89 -9.81 12.54 13.00
N LEU A 90 -9.79 11.74 11.92
CA LEU A 90 -8.59 11.51 11.13
C LEU A 90 -8.05 12.82 10.53
N LYS A 91 -8.94 13.66 9.95
CA LYS A 91 -8.55 14.98 9.42
C LYS A 91 -7.89 15.84 10.49
N GLN A 92 -8.50 15.94 11.68
CA GLN A 92 -7.98 16.76 12.79
C GLN A 92 -6.57 16.31 13.18
N ASN A 93 -6.37 15.01 13.40
CA ASN A 93 -5.07 14.44 13.75
C ASN A 93 -4.02 14.68 12.66
N VAL A 94 -4.38 14.46 11.40
CA VAL A 94 -3.49 14.66 10.26
C VAL A 94 -3.13 16.14 10.06
N ALA A 95 -4.11 17.03 10.13
CA ALA A 95 -3.89 18.47 9.94
C ALA A 95 -3.01 19.07 11.05
N LYS A 96 -3.16 18.62 12.29
CA LYS A 96 -2.33 19.01 13.43
C LYS A 96 -0.88 18.53 13.26
N LEU A 97 -0.66 17.26 12.93
CA LEU A 97 0.70 16.77 12.68
C LEU A 97 1.34 17.46 11.47
N ALA A 98 0.57 17.70 10.42
CA ALA A 98 1.05 18.45 9.25
C ALA A 98 1.46 19.89 9.65
N GLY A 99 0.68 20.54 10.50
CA GLY A 99 1.04 21.85 11.07
C GLY A 99 2.33 21.83 11.88
N ALA A 100 2.51 20.80 12.72
CA ALA A 100 3.74 20.58 13.48
C ALA A 100 4.96 20.39 12.57
N LEU A 101 4.84 19.55 11.53
CA LEU A 101 5.88 19.33 10.52
C LEU A 101 6.22 20.63 9.77
N LYS A 102 5.20 21.37 9.33
CA LYS A 102 5.35 22.67 8.67
C LYS A 102 6.06 23.69 9.58
N GLY A 103 5.69 23.75 10.86
CA GLY A 103 6.34 24.60 11.86
C GLY A 103 7.81 24.26 12.07
N LYS A 104 8.20 23.01 11.89
CA LYS A 104 9.60 22.53 11.88
C LYS A 104 10.30 22.66 10.50
N GLY A 105 9.66 23.29 9.52
CA GLY A 105 10.27 23.62 8.23
C GLY A 105 10.16 22.52 7.18
N ILE A 106 9.30 21.51 7.34
CA ILE A 106 8.99 20.53 6.29
C ILE A 106 8.15 21.20 5.20
N LYS A 107 8.53 20.98 3.95
CA LYS A 107 7.93 21.58 2.74
C LYS A 107 7.64 20.50 1.71
N LYS A 108 6.88 20.88 0.67
CA LYS A 108 6.68 20.07 -0.53
C LYS A 108 8.04 19.57 -1.06
N GLY A 109 8.11 18.25 -1.32
CA GLY A 109 9.30 17.58 -1.84
C GLY A 109 10.35 17.21 -0.80
N ASP A 110 10.23 17.63 0.46
CA ASP A 110 11.08 17.12 1.54
C ASP A 110 10.76 15.65 1.84
N ARG A 111 11.77 14.87 2.21
CA ARG A 111 11.61 13.45 2.55
C ARG A 111 11.52 13.28 4.05
N VAL A 112 10.53 12.50 4.47
CA VAL A 112 10.29 12.15 5.87
C VAL A 112 10.25 10.64 6.00
N ILE A 113 11.11 10.06 6.81
CA ILE A 113 11.06 8.64 7.14
C ILE A 113 10.04 8.41 8.25
N ILE A 114 9.27 7.33 8.12
CA ILE A 114 8.33 6.86 9.14
C ILE A 114 8.78 5.49 9.61
N TYR A 115 9.18 5.39 10.87
CA TYR A 115 9.66 4.16 11.52
C TYR A 115 8.75 3.85 12.72
N MET A 116 7.58 3.29 12.43
CA MET A 116 6.51 3.11 13.40
C MET A 116 5.90 1.71 13.31
N PRO A 117 5.34 1.18 14.40
CA PRO A 117 4.55 -0.05 14.38
C PRO A 117 3.16 0.19 13.77
N MET A 118 2.33 -0.87 13.71
CA MET A 118 0.95 -0.85 13.19
C MET A 118 -0.01 -0.13 14.13
N ILE A 119 0.12 1.18 14.25
CA ILE A 119 -0.71 2.07 15.08
C ILE A 119 -1.30 3.20 14.23
N PRO A 120 -2.43 3.82 14.65
CA PRO A 120 -3.07 4.90 13.89
C PRO A 120 -2.13 6.06 13.56
N GLU A 121 -1.20 6.35 14.45
CA GLU A 121 -0.22 7.43 14.31
C GLU A 121 0.71 7.21 13.08
N ALA A 122 0.95 5.96 12.67
CA ALA A 122 1.68 5.67 11.42
C ALA A 122 0.89 6.14 10.19
N VAL A 123 -0.42 5.88 10.15
CA VAL A 123 -1.31 6.34 9.06
C VAL A 123 -1.42 7.86 9.08
N VAL A 124 -1.55 8.46 10.26
CA VAL A 124 -1.57 9.93 10.44
C VAL A 124 -0.28 10.55 9.90
N ALA A 125 0.89 9.95 10.17
CA ALA A 125 2.18 10.41 9.68
C ALA A 125 2.28 10.36 8.15
N MET A 126 1.84 9.26 7.52
CA MET A 126 1.80 9.12 6.06
C MET A 126 0.92 10.20 5.42
N LEU A 127 -0.29 10.39 5.94
CA LEU A 127 -1.24 11.37 5.42
C LEU A 127 -0.81 12.81 5.71
N ALA A 128 -0.14 13.10 6.84
CA ALA A 128 0.39 14.43 7.14
C ALA A 128 1.51 14.84 6.17
N CYS A 129 2.40 13.91 5.81
CA CYS A 129 3.38 14.13 4.74
C CYS A 129 2.68 14.41 3.41
N ALA A 130 1.71 13.58 3.03
CA ALA A 130 0.93 13.76 1.79
C ALA A 130 0.18 15.09 1.78
N ARG A 131 -0.34 15.53 2.93
CA ARG A 131 -1.04 16.83 3.09
C ARG A 131 -0.15 18.01 2.74
N LEU A 132 1.11 17.97 3.14
CA LEU A 132 2.11 19.01 2.84
C LEU A 132 2.78 18.86 1.46
N GLY A 133 2.52 17.76 0.74
CA GLY A 133 3.27 17.42 -0.46
C GLY A 133 4.70 16.98 -0.17
N ALA A 134 5.01 16.62 1.08
CA ALA A 134 6.25 15.96 1.47
C ALA A 134 6.21 14.47 1.05
N ILE A 135 7.37 13.91 0.77
CA ILE A 135 7.54 12.54 0.31
C ILE A 135 7.82 11.64 1.52
N HIS A 136 6.91 10.74 1.87
CA HIS A 136 7.19 9.81 2.95
C HIS A 136 7.93 8.56 2.49
N SER A 137 8.72 7.97 3.39
CA SER A 137 9.33 6.66 3.22
C SER A 137 9.11 5.86 4.50
N VAL A 138 8.20 4.89 4.44
CA VAL A 138 7.91 4.02 5.59
C VAL A 138 8.92 2.89 5.61
N VAL A 139 9.56 2.70 6.77
CA VAL A 139 10.50 1.62 7.03
C VAL A 139 9.85 0.64 7.98
N PHE A 140 9.85 -0.63 7.59
CA PHE A 140 9.29 -1.70 8.42
C PHE A 140 9.96 -1.75 9.79
N GLY A 141 9.16 -1.76 10.86
CA GLY A 141 9.62 -1.66 12.24
C GLY A 141 10.44 -2.87 12.74
N GLY A 142 10.53 -3.94 11.95
CA GLY A 142 11.39 -5.09 12.22
C GLY A 142 12.80 -4.98 11.63
N PHE A 143 13.10 -3.89 10.90
CA PHE A 143 14.40 -3.71 10.25
C PHE A 143 15.48 -3.29 11.25
N ALA A 144 16.71 -3.79 11.01
CA ALA A 144 17.90 -3.42 11.77
C ALA A 144 18.33 -1.97 11.49
N SER A 145 19.10 -1.40 12.41
CA SER A 145 19.61 -0.03 12.34
C SER A 145 20.37 0.27 11.05
N SER A 146 21.13 -0.69 10.53
CA SER A 146 21.87 -0.57 9.27
C SER A 146 20.92 -0.39 8.06
N GLU A 147 19.80 -1.09 8.05
CA GLU A 147 18.81 -0.99 6.99
C GLU A 147 18.10 0.38 7.01
N LEU A 148 17.84 0.91 8.20
CA LEU A 148 17.29 2.24 8.37
C LEU A 148 18.30 3.32 7.97
N ALA A 149 19.57 3.15 8.33
CA ALA A 149 20.66 4.08 7.98
C ALA A 149 20.82 4.26 6.46
N VAL A 150 20.84 3.16 5.70
CA VAL A 150 20.94 3.21 4.24
C VAL A 150 19.78 4.00 3.62
N ARG A 151 18.56 3.90 4.17
CA ARG A 151 17.40 4.64 3.69
C ARG A 151 17.44 6.11 4.06
N ILE A 152 17.99 6.45 5.24
CA ILE A 152 18.25 7.84 5.65
C ILE A 152 19.16 8.51 4.64
N ASP A 153 20.24 7.83 4.26
CA ASP A 153 21.25 8.34 3.31
C ASP A 153 20.68 8.47 1.90
N ASP A 154 20.05 7.42 1.38
CA ASP A 154 19.58 7.39 -0.02
C ASP A 154 18.52 8.46 -0.30
N CYS A 155 17.54 8.63 0.60
CA CYS A 155 16.52 9.66 0.39
C CYS A 155 16.90 11.04 0.94
N ASN A 156 18.03 11.19 1.63
CA ASN A 156 18.41 12.40 2.36
C ASN A 156 17.23 12.88 3.24
N ALA A 157 16.82 12.03 4.17
CA ALA A 157 15.65 12.29 5.02
C ALA A 157 15.86 13.55 5.87
N LYS A 158 14.94 14.52 5.76
CA LYS A 158 14.98 15.75 6.54
C LYS A 158 14.47 15.54 7.96
N ALA A 159 13.50 14.65 8.14
CA ALA A 159 12.97 14.29 9.45
C ALA A 159 12.66 12.80 9.53
N ILE A 160 12.58 12.29 10.75
CA ILE A 160 12.12 10.93 11.04
C ILE A 160 10.98 10.99 12.05
N ILE A 161 9.90 10.29 11.78
CA ILE A 161 8.80 10.09 12.72
C ILE A 161 8.84 8.65 13.18
N ALA A 162 8.96 8.41 14.48
CA ALA A 162 9.14 7.07 15.04
C ALA A 162 8.19 6.81 16.21
N GLY A 163 7.88 5.53 16.46
CA GLY A 163 7.31 5.09 17.72
C GLY A 163 8.40 4.82 18.77
N SER A 164 8.08 4.94 20.04
CA SER A 164 9.02 4.57 21.11
C SER A 164 9.30 3.08 21.15
N CYS A 165 8.30 2.26 20.83
CA CYS A 165 8.43 0.80 20.79
C CYS A 165 7.43 0.16 19.83
N GLY A 166 7.74 -1.06 19.40
CA GLY A 166 6.83 -2.01 18.80
C GLY A 166 6.51 -3.16 19.75
N LEU A 167 5.42 -3.89 19.47
CA LEU A 167 5.00 -5.04 20.26
C LEU A 167 5.05 -6.31 19.43
N GLU A 168 5.68 -7.33 19.98
CA GLU A 168 5.70 -8.69 19.45
C GLU A 168 5.12 -9.64 20.51
N PRO A 169 4.60 -10.81 20.15
CA PRO A 169 4.11 -11.77 21.14
C PRO A 169 5.17 -12.06 22.21
N GLY A 170 4.83 -11.70 23.47
CA GLY A 170 5.70 -11.94 24.63
C GLY A 170 6.89 -10.99 24.80
N ARG A 171 7.05 -9.96 23.96
CA ARG A 171 8.14 -8.98 24.12
C ARG A 171 7.80 -7.59 23.61
N ILE A 172 8.42 -6.57 24.22
CA ILE A 172 8.43 -5.20 23.73
C ILE A 172 9.76 -4.97 22.98
N VAL A 173 9.68 -4.39 21.80
CA VAL A 173 10.84 -4.05 20.98
C VAL A 173 11.08 -2.54 21.08
N PRO A 174 12.14 -2.07 21.74
CA PRO A 174 12.45 -0.64 21.82
C PRO A 174 12.92 -0.13 20.45
N TYR A 175 12.20 0.84 19.85
CA TYR A 175 12.58 1.40 18.54
C TYR A 175 13.60 2.52 18.65
N LYS A 176 13.55 3.30 19.73
CA LYS A 176 14.43 4.47 19.89
C LYS A 176 15.93 4.13 19.85
N PRO A 177 16.42 3.07 20.53
CA PRO A 177 17.83 2.67 20.41
C PRO A 177 18.23 2.30 18.97
N LEU A 178 17.34 1.63 18.21
CA LEU A 178 17.57 1.29 16.80
C LEU A 178 17.64 2.55 15.92
N LEU A 179 16.75 3.50 16.19
CA LEU A 179 16.73 4.80 15.50
C LEU A 179 18.03 5.59 15.79
N ASP A 180 18.46 5.67 17.04
CA ASP A 180 19.66 6.40 17.43
C ASP A 180 20.91 5.81 16.80
N GLU A 181 21.02 4.47 16.79
CA GLU A 181 22.10 3.76 16.12
C GLU A 181 22.07 4.01 14.60
N ALA A 182 20.88 3.93 13.97
CA ALA A 182 20.73 4.21 12.55
C ALA A 182 21.19 5.61 12.17
N ILE A 183 20.80 6.63 12.94
CA ILE A 183 21.24 8.02 12.73
C ILE A 183 22.75 8.14 12.96
N SER A 184 23.32 7.41 13.90
CA SER A 184 24.77 7.38 14.11
C SER A 184 25.53 6.80 12.93
N LEU A 185 25.01 5.69 12.35
CA LEU A 185 25.59 4.99 11.21
C LEU A 185 25.45 5.76 9.89
N ALA A 186 24.33 6.46 9.69
CA ALA A 186 24.07 7.20 8.47
C ALA A 186 25.08 8.35 8.26
N GLU A 187 25.45 8.62 7.01
CA GLU A 187 26.27 9.78 6.64
C GLU A 187 25.43 11.06 6.73
N HIS A 188 24.23 11.04 6.15
CA HIS A 188 23.26 12.12 6.25
C HIS A 188 22.59 12.13 7.63
N LYS A 189 22.42 13.32 8.21
CA LYS A 189 21.75 13.47 9.52
C LYS A 189 20.40 14.19 9.30
N PRO A 190 19.29 13.62 9.78
CA PRO A 190 18.01 14.33 9.78
C PRO A 190 18.08 15.56 10.69
N ASP A 191 17.33 16.60 10.34
CA ASP A 191 17.29 17.84 11.12
C ASP A 191 16.66 17.61 12.49
N PHE A 192 15.65 16.72 12.58
CA PHE A 192 14.94 16.38 13.81
C PHE A 192 14.21 15.04 13.72
N CYS A 193 13.80 14.55 14.89
CA CYS A 193 12.92 13.39 15.04
C CYS A 193 11.68 13.75 15.82
N ILE A 194 10.53 13.15 15.48
CA ILE A 194 9.29 13.17 16.27
C ILE A 194 9.05 11.76 16.79
N VAL A 195 8.90 11.60 18.10
CA VAL A 195 8.72 10.30 18.75
C VAL A 195 7.35 10.21 19.39
N TYR A 196 6.53 9.28 18.92
CA TYR A 196 5.28 8.92 19.56
C TYR A 196 5.56 7.99 20.74
N GLN A 197 5.25 8.45 21.93
CA GLN A 197 5.49 7.70 23.17
C GLN A 197 4.34 6.73 23.44
N ARG A 198 4.65 5.44 23.39
CA ARG A 198 3.70 4.39 23.76
C ARG A 198 3.76 4.13 25.27
N ASP A 199 2.59 3.84 25.88
CA ASP A 199 2.50 3.55 27.31
C ASP A 199 3.28 2.29 27.72
N GLU A 200 3.42 1.34 26.77
CA GLU A 200 4.08 0.05 26.98
C GLU A 200 5.59 0.20 27.22
N LEU A 201 6.22 1.20 26.59
CA LEU A 201 7.61 1.57 26.82
C LEU A 201 7.86 2.99 26.27
N ARG A 202 8.12 3.92 27.19
CA ARG A 202 8.55 5.27 26.81
C ARG A 202 10.05 5.27 26.50
N ALA A 203 10.45 6.18 25.61
CA ALA A 203 11.84 6.36 25.20
C ALA A 203 12.40 7.67 25.74
N ASP A 204 13.69 7.70 26.06
CA ASP A 204 14.42 8.92 26.34
C ASP A 204 14.62 9.72 25.05
N LEU A 205 14.37 11.03 25.12
CA LEU A 205 14.50 11.96 24.00
C LEU A 205 15.83 12.70 24.07
N ILE A 206 16.53 12.83 22.95
CA ILE A 206 17.76 13.62 22.87
C ILE A 206 17.38 15.09 22.66
N GLU A 207 17.74 15.93 23.62
CA GLU A 207 17.49 17.37 23.58
C GLU A 207 18.05 18.03 22.32
N GLY A 208 17.26 18.92 21.71
CA GLY A 208 17.63 19.62 20.48
C GLY A 208 17.41 18.83 19.17
N ARG A 209 17.24 17.49 19.24
CA ARG A 209 16.97 16.66 18.08
C ARG A 209 15.61 16.01 18.11
N ASP A 210 15.19 15.47 19.26
CA ASP A 210 13.98 14.68 19.39
C ASP A 210 12.86 15.49 20.05
N PHE A 211 11.65 15.39 19.50
CA PHE A 211 10.45 16.03 20.01
C PHE A 211 9.40 14.99 20.36
N ASP A 212 8.73 15.14 21.50
CA ASP A 212 7.57 14.35 21.83
C ASP A 212 6.41 14.68 20.87
N TRP A 213 5.79 13.64 20.32
CA TRP A 213 4.68 13.79 19.38
C TRP A 213 3.51 14.60 19.98
N ASN A 214 3.08 14.22 21.18
CA ASN A 214 1.91 14.84 21.78
C ASN A 214 2.15 16.31 22.12
N ASP A 215 3.31 16.63 22.66
CA ASP A 215 3.68 18.01 22.99
C ASP A 215 3.71 18.86 21.71
N LEU A 216 4.41 18.37 20.67
CA LEU A 216 4.56 19.11 19.42
C LEU A 216 3.23 19.32 18.68
N VAL A 217 2.37 18.29 18.64
CA VAL A 217 1.06 18.34 17.97
C VAL A 217 0.06 19.22 18.75
N SER A 218 0.11 19.21 20.08
CA SER A 218 -0.80 20.02 20.91
C SER A 218 -0.64 21.52 20.67
N GLU A 219 0.57 21.97 20.40
CA GLU A 219 0.93 23.39 20.18
C GLU A 219 0.76 23.82 18.70
N ALA A 220 0.60 22.88 17.78
CA ALA A 220 0.56 23.18 16.37
C ALA A 220 -0.80 23.71 15.89
N ASP A 221 -0.79 24.64 14.94
CA ASP A 221 -1.98 24.96 14.15
C ASP A 221 -2.24 23.87 13.11
N GLU A 222 -3.48 23.75 12.66
CA GLU A 222 -3.82 22.85 11.55
C GLU A 222 -3.24 23.38 10.22
N ALA A 223 -2.66 22.51 9.41
CA ALA A 223 -2.22 22.86 8.07
C ALA A 223 -3.22 22.42 6.99
N ASP A 224 -3.38 23.24 5.96
CA ASP A 224 -4.16 22.90 4.77
C ASP A 224 -3.44 21.94 3.84
N CYS A 225 -4.18 21.33 2.92
CA CYS A 225 -3.63 20.50 1.86
C CYS A 225 -2.89 21.36 0.81
N VAL A 226 -1.65 21.00 0.54
CA VAL A 226 -0.81 21.66 -0.48
C VAL A 226 -1.00 21.00 -1.83
N PRO A 227 -1.43 21.71 -2.88
CA PRO A 227 -1.51 21.16 -4.23
C PRO A 227 -0.12 20.72 -4.75
N VAL A 228 -0.07 19.51 -5.29
CA VAL A 228 1.13 18.94 -5.93
C VAL A 228 0.81 18.55 -7.37
N SER A 229 1.82 18.33 -8.21
CA SER A 229 1.60 17.78 -9.55
C SER A 229 1.16 16.32 -9.47
N GLY A 230 0.31 15.88 -10.42
CA GLY A 230 -0.10 14.47 -10.50
C GLY A 230 1.06 13.49 -10.64
N GLU A 231 2.18 13.95 -11.15
CA GLU A 231 3.43 13.21 -11.33
C GLU A 231 4.42 13.32 -10.16
N ASP A 232 4.17 14.24 -9.20
CA ASP A 232 5.02 14.37 -8.02
C ASP A 232 5.03 13.08 -7.19
N PRO A 233 6.17 12.69 -6.58
CA PRO A 233 6.23 11.54 -5.70
C PRO A 233 5.39 11.70 -4.45
N LEU A 234 4.55 10.71 -4.16
CA LEU A 234 3.84 10.57 -2.89
C LEU A 234 4.73 9.92 -1.84
N TYR A 235 5.41 8.85 -2.24
CA TYR A 235 6.32 8.12 -1.37
C TYR A 235 7.46 7.46 -2.14
N ILE A 236 8.49 7.07 -1.37
CA ILE A 236 9.57 6.19 -1.81
C ILE A 236 9.47 4.93 -0.96
N LEU A 237 9.29 3.77 -1.60
CA LEU A 237 9.28 2.49 -0.92
C LEU A 237 10.48 1.65 -1.38
N TYR A 238 11.32 1.27 -0.43
CA TYR A 238 12.53 0.53 -0.72
C TYR A 238 12.29 -0.97 -0.80
N THR A 239 12.77 -1.58 -1.87
CA THR A 239 12.79 -3.05 -2.06
C THR A 239 14.22 -3.56 -2.00
N SER A 240 14.39 -4.85 -1.68
CA SER A 240 15.68 -5.51 -1.73
C SER A 240 16.22 -5.52 -3.17
N GLY A 241 17.43 -5.01 -3.37
CA GLY A 241 18.11 -5.08 -4.66
C GLY A 241 18.99 -6.32 -4.75
N THR A 242 19.10 -6.91 -5.93
CA THR A 242 20.01 -8.04 -6.20
C THR A 242 21.50 -7.71 -5.97
N THR A 243 21.84 -6.42 -5.95
CA THR A 243 23.21 -5.91 -5.74
C THR A 243 23.50 -5.51 -4.30
N GLY A 244 22.62 -5.83 -3.34
CA GLY A 244 22.78 -5.44 -1.93
C GLY A 244 22.36 -4.01 -1.59
N GLN A 245 22.22 -3.12 -2.59
CA GLN A 245 21.70 -1.78 -2.38
C GLN A 245 20.18 -1.76 -2.61
N PRO A 246 19.37 -1.19 -1.70
CA PRO A 246 17.94 -1.11 -1.88
C PRO A 246 17.55 -0.26 -3.10
N LYS A 247 16.42 -0.59 -3.73
CA LYS A 247 15.84 0.18 -4.83
C LYS A 247 14.71 1.04 -4.29
N GLY A 248 14.82 2.35 -4.40
CA GLY A 248 13.77 3.28 -4.00
C GLY A 248 12.69 3.39 -5.07
N VAL A 249 11.61 2.65 -4.92
CA VAL A 249 10.46 2.70 -5.84
C VAL A 249 9.69 4.00 -5.61
N ILE A 250 9.59 4.83 -6.64
CA ILE A 250 8.80 6.07 -6.60
C ILE A 250 7.33 5.76 -6.89
N ARG A 251 6.44 6.38 -6.13
CA ARG A 251 5.00 6.31 -6.38
C ARG A 251 4.43 7.67 -6.73
N PRO A 252 3.95 7.90 -7.97
CA PRO A 252 3.34 9.18 -8.34
C PRO A 252 1.95 9.36 -7.73
N VAL A 253 1.62 10.57 -7.27
CA VAL A 253 0.35 10.86 -6.56
C VAL A 253 -0.87 10.56 -7.42
N GLY A 254 -0.96 11.16 -8.60
CA GLY A 254 -2.18 11.13 -9.40
C GLY A 254 -2.51 9.74 -9.91
N GLY A 255 -1.52 9.07 -10.53
CA GLY A 255 -1.70 7.71 -11.04
C GLY A 255 -2.07 6.72 -9.96
N HIS A 256 -1.45 6.84 -8.79
CA HIS A 256 -1.73 5.95 -7.66
C HIS A 256 -3.18 6.06 -7.17
N LEU A 257 -3.66 7.28 -6.94
CA LEU A 257 -5.03 7.48 -6.47
C LEU A 257 -6.08 7.02 -7.48
N VAL A 258 -5.88 7.31 -8.77
CA VAL A 258 -6.80 6.90 -9.84
C VAL A 258 -6.90 5.39 -9.92
N SER A 259 -5.75 4.69 -9.96
CA SER A 259 -5.72 3.23 -10.05
C SER A 259 -6.26 2.55 -8.80
N LEU A 260 -5.91 3.03 -7.61
CA LEU A 260 -6.41 2.44 -6.36
C LEU A 260 -7.92 2.60 -6.21
N ASN A 261 -8.46 3.79 -6.51
CA ASN A 261 -9.90 4.00 -6.48
C ASN A 261 -10.63 3.05 -7.45
N TRP A 262 -10.05 2.83 -8.63
CA TRP A 262 -10.60 1.87 -9.59
C TRP A 262 -10.58 0.43 -9.07
N THR A 263 -9.47 0.00 -8.43
CA THR A 263 -9.33 -1.38 -7.97
C THR A 263 -10.25 -1.73 -6.81
N MET A 264 -10.55 -0.81 -5.90
CA MET A 264 -11.45 -1.09 -4.77
C MET A 264 -12.83 -1.54 -5.24
N LYS A 265 -13.42 -0.81 -6.17
CA LYS A 265 -14.74 -1.12 -6.73
C LYS A 265 -14.72 -2.28 -7.72
N ASN A 266 -13.81 -2.23 -8.68
CA ASN A 266 -13.86 -3.10 -9.86
C ASN A 266 -13.12 -4.42 -9.65
N PHE A 267 -12.10 -4.44 -8.77
CA PHE A 267 -11.33 -5.64 -8.49
C PHE A 267 -11.77 -6.30 -7.18
N TYR A 268 -11.78 -5.57 -6.06
CA TYR A 268 -12.09 -6.14 -4.75
C TYR A 268 -13.59 -6.20 -4.44
N ASP A 269 -14.45 -5.57 -5.23
CA ASP A 269 -15.90 -5.47 -5.01
C ASP A 269 -16.24 -4.89 -3.62
N VAL A 270 -15.53 -3.81 -3.26
CA VAL A 270 -15.74 -3.08 -1.99
C VAL A 270 -16.18 -1.67 -2.28
N HIS A 271 -17.21 -1.22 -1.56
CA HIS A 271 -17.91 0.03 -1.82
C HIS A 271 -17.82 0.99 -0.61
N PRO A 272 -18.05 2.31 -0.82
CA PRO A 272 -18.06 3.28 0.28
C PRO A 272 -18.92 2.86 1.47
N GLY A 273 -18.38 2.98 2.68
CA GLY A 273 -19.05 2.59 3.92
C GLY A 273 -18.89 1.11 4.31
N GLU A 274 -18.35 0.27 3.44
CA GLU A 274 -18.02 -1.11 3.77
C GLU A 274 -16.65 -1.22 4.45
N VAL A 275 -16.44 -2.31 5.19
CA VAL A 275 -15.18 -2.56 5.92
C VAL A 275 -14.29 -3.50 5.13
N PHE A 276 -13.13 -3.01 4.74
CA PHE A 276 -12.07 -3.75 4.06
C PHE A 276 -10.90 -4.01 5.01
N TRP A 277 -10.34 -5.20 4.96
CA TRP A 277 -9.15 -5.51 5.75
C TRP A 277 -8.05 -6.11 4.90
N ALA A 278 -6.97 -5.34 4.71
CA ALA A 278 -5.69 -5.88 4.26
C ALA A 278 -4.84 -6.23 5.49
N ALA A 279 -4.74 -7.52 5.80
CA ALA A 279 -3.97 -8.02 6.93
C ALA A 279 -2.48 -8.09 6.56
N SER A 280 -1.85 -6.93 6.53
CA SER A 280 -0.44 -6.69 6.19
C SER A 280 0.13 -5.59 7.08
N ASP A 281 1.28 -5.03 6.73
CA ASP A 281 1.96 -3.97 7.47
C ASP A 281 2.15 -2.75 6.57
N VAL A 282 2.06 -1.54 7.16
CA VAL A 282 2.25 -0.27 6.44
C VAL A 282 3.66 -0.11 5.88
N GLY A 283 4.63 -0.86 6.36
CA GLY A 283 5.99 -0.91 5.82
C GLY A 283 6.11 -1.62 4.46
N TRP A 284 5.07 -2.29 3.99
CA TRP A 284 5.03 -2.97 2.69
C TRP A 284 4.10 -2.27 1.71
N VAL A 285 4.24 -2.58 0.41
CA VAL A 285 3.38 -2.00 -0.62
C VAL A 285 1.89 -2.31 -0.41
N VAL A 286 1.56 -3.49 0.10
CA VAL A 286 0.18 -3.85 0.46
C VAL A 286 -0.38 -2.88 1.49
N GLY A 287 0.41 -2.52 2.50
CA GLY A 287 0.00 -1.57 3.53
C GLY A 287 -0.21 -0.16 2.97
N HIS A 288 0.71 0.34 2.16
CA HIS A 288 0.55 1.63 1.48
C HIS A 288 -0.72 1.66 0.64
N SER A 289 -0.86 0.70 -0.27
CA SER A 289 -1.96 0.68 -1.23
C SER A 289 -3.29 0.34 -0.57
N TYR A 290 -3.36 -0.72 0.26
CA TYR A 290 -4.63 -1.35 0.65
C TYR A 290 -4.95 -1.31 2.16
N ILE A 291 -4.04 -0.77 3.00
CA ILE A 291 -4.42 -0.34 4.35
C ILE A 291 -4.71 1.16 4.36
N VAL A 292 -3.93 1.97 3.65
CA VAL A 292 -4.02 3.44 3.72
C VAL A 292 -4.75 4.03 2.52
N TYR A 293 -4.12 4.06 1.34
CA TYR A 293 -4.60 4.93 0.26
C TYR A 293 -5.86 4.43 -0.44
N ALA A 294 -5.96 3.15 -0.80
CA ALA A 294 -7.12 2.62 -1.54
C ALA A 294 -8.43 2.67 -0.73
N PRO A 295 -8.48 2.16 0.51
CA PRO A 295 -9.69 2.26 1.31
C PRO A 295 -10.11 3.71 1.54
N LEU A 296 -9.17 4.58 1.90
CA LEU A 296 -9.49 5.97 2.23
C LEU A 296 -9.91 6.77 0.99
N VAL A 297 -9.25 6.61 -0.15
CA VAL A 297 -9.66 7.31 -1.38
C VAL A 297 -11.04 6.86 -1.86
N SER A 298 -11.40 5.61 -1.65
CA SER A 298 -12.72 5.08 -2.05
C SER A 298 -13.83 5.34 -1.03
N GLY A 299 -13.52 5.90 0.15
CA GLY A 299 -14.52 6.15 1.20
C GLY A 299 -14.98 4.88 1.92
N THR A 300 -14.14 3.86 1.96
CA THR A 300 -14.36 2.63 2.73
C THR A 300 -13.69 2.72 4.10
N THR A 301 -14.07 1.83 5.01
CA THR A 301 -13.42 1.69 6.32
C THR A 301 -12.27 0.70 6.21
N SER A 302 -11.07 1.10 6.62
CA SER A 302 -9.89 0.25 6.69
C SER A 302 -9.67 -0.32 8.08
N VAL A 303 -9.37 -1.61 8.19
CA VAL A 303 -8.90 -2.21 9.45
C VAL A 303 -7.39 -2.09 9.54
N LEU A 304 -6.92 -1.47 10.61
CA LEU A 304 -5.50 -1.39 11.00
C LEU A 304 -5.28 -2.35 12.17
N PHE A 305 -4.69 -3.49 11.89
CA PHE A 305 -4.55 -4.58 12.86
C PHE A 305 -3.12 -4.67 13.41
N GLU A 306 -2.97 -4.57 14.73
CA GLU A 306 -1.72 -4.83 15.43
C GLU A 306 -1.78 -6.20 16.12
N GLY A 307 -1.25 -7.22 15.45
CA GLY A 307 -1.27 -8.61 15.92
C GLY A 307 -0.71 -9.57 14.88
N LYS A 308 -0.83 -10.85 15.17
CA LYS A 308 -0.37 -11.93 14.28
C LYS A 308 -1.56 -12.86 13.94
N PRO A 309 -1.51 -13.60 12.84
CA PRO A 309 -2.59 -14.53 12.47
C PRO A 309 -2.76 -15.68 13.47
N VAL A 310 -1.70 -15.99 14.23
CA VAL A 310 -1.69 -16.99 15.31
C VAL A 310 -0.93 -16.43 16.52
N GLY A 311 -1.28 -16.90 17.73
CA GLY A 311 -0.59 -16.51 18.96
C GLY A 311 -0.98 -15.12 19.53
N THR A 312 -2.05 -14.47 19.00
CA THR A 312 -2.56 -13.19 19.53
C THR A 312 -4.09 -13.14 19.67
N PRO A 313 -4.72 -13.90 20.55
CA PRO A 313 -4.12 -14.92 21.46
C PRO A 313 -3.98 -16.30 20.84
N ASP A 314 -4.71 -16.63 19.77
CA ASP A 314 -4.80 -17.96 19.17
C ASP A 314 -5.05 -17.89 17.65
N ALA A 315 -5.32 -19.03 17.01
CA ALA A 315 -5.61 -19.13 15.58
C ALA A 315 -6.99 -18.59 15.17
N GLY A 316 -7.81 -18.18 16.12
CA GLY A 316 -9.12 -17.55 15.88
C GLY A 316 -9.07 -16.04 15.71
N THR A 317 -7.91 -15.43 15.84
CA THR A 317 -7.75 -13.98 15.82
C THR A 317 -8.32 -13.33 14.55
N PHE A 318 -8.04 -13.89 13.37
CA PHE A 318 -8.57 -13.34 12.12
C PHE A 318 -10.11 -13.45 12.06
N TRP A 319 -10.66 -14.55 12.55
CA TRP A 319 -12.11 -14.76 12.59
C TRP A 319 -12.80 -13.79 13.54
N ARG A 320 -12.16 -13.48 14.69
CA ARG A 320 -12.61 -12.46 15.62
C ARG A 320 -12.67 -11.08 14.96
N VAL A 321 -11.59 -10.65 14.35
CA VAL A 321 -11.52 -9.32 13.68
C VAL A 321 -12.60 -9.19 12.60
N ILE A 322 -12.76 -10.22 11.76
CA ILE A 322 -13.80 -10.24 10.72
C ILE A 322 -15.19 -10.10 11.34
N SER A 323 -15.47 -10.89 12.38
CA SER A 323 -16.75 -10.90 13.07
C SER A 323 -17.05 -9.59 13.78
N ASP A 324 -16.10 -9.09 14.58
CA ASP A 324 -16.29 -7.90 15.42
C ASP A 324 -16.47 -6.61 14.58
N HIS A 325 -15.86 -6.56 13.39
CA HIS A 325 -15.84 -5.38 12.55
C HIS A 325 -16.65 -5.51 11.26
N ASN A 326 -17.36 -6.62 11.06
CA ASN A 326 -18.16 -6.87 9.85
C ASN A 326 -17.34 -6.70 8.56
N VAL A 327 -16.13 -7.26 8.51
CA VAL A 327 -15.27 -7.21 7.34
C VAL A 327 -15.93 -7.90 6.16
N VAL A 328 -16.04 -7.21 5.02
CA VAL A 328 -16.67 -7.76 3.81
C VAL A 328 -15.68 -8.43 2.87
N SER A 329 -14.43 -7.99 2.89
CA SER A 329 -13.36 -8.54 2.05
C SER A 329 -12.05 -8.54 2.84
N LEU A 330 -11.39 -9.69 2.88
CA LEU A 330 -10.08 -9.88 3.51
C LEU A 330 -9.02 -10.06 2.43
N PHE A 331 -7.94 -9.31 2.52
CA PHE A 331 -6.74 -9.49 1.72
C PHE A 331 -5.55 -9.83 2.64
N THR A 332 -4.84 -10.92 2.38
CA THR A 332 -3.65 -11.31 3.16
C THR A 332 -2.68 -12.15 2.34
N ALA A 333 -1.53 -12.48 2.93
CA ALA A 333 -0.57 -13.39 2.30
C ALA A 333 -0.93 -14.86 2.57
N PRO A 334 -0.63 -15.79 1.63
CA PRO A 334 -0.81 -17.23 1.83
C PRO A 334 -0.14 -17.78 3.10
N THR A 335 1.00 -17.21 3.50
CA THR A 335 1.71 -17.56 4.74
C THR A 335 0.85 -17.41 5.98
N ALA A 336 -0.03 -16.40 6.05
CA ALA A 336 -0.94 -16.22 7.18
C ALA A 336 -1.92 -17.39 7.28
N PHE A 337 -2.50 -17.81 6.14
CA PHE A 337 -3.42 -18.94 6.07
C PHE A 337 -2.73 -20.28 6.33
N ARG A 338 -1.49 -20.47 5.86
CA ARG A 338 -0.68 -21.63 6.22
C ARG A 338 -0.44 -21.72 7.73
N ALA A 339 -0.15 -20.59 8.37
CA ALA A 339 0.03 -20.53 9.82
C ALA A 339 -1.26 -20.90 10.57
N ILE A 340 -2.41 -20.34 10.16
CA ILE A 340 -3.72 -20.67 10.75
C ILE A 340 -4.06 -22.14 10.55
N LYS A 341 -3.91 -22.66 9.32
CA LYS A 341 -4.14 -24.08 9.00
C LYS A 341 -3.31 -25.02 9.85
N ARG A 342 -2.02 -24.67 10.05
CA ARG A 342 -1.11 -25.46 10.90
C ARG A 342 -1.55 -25.46 12.36
N ALA A 343 -2.04 -24.33 12.87
CA ALA A 343 -2.45 -24.20 14.28
C ALA A 343 -3.86 -24.74 14.54
N ASP A 344 -4.77 -24.63 13.57
CA ASP A 344 -6.17 -25.09 13.66
C ASP A 344 -6.64 -25.72 12.33
N PRO A 345 -6.14 -26.91 11.97
CA PRO A 345 -6.46 -27.54 10.69
C PRO A 345 -7.95 -27.88 10.51
N LYS A 346 -8.69 -28.03 11.60
CA LYS A 346 -10.13 -28.34 11.59
C LYS A 346 -11.03 -27.12 11.71
N GLY A 347 -10.48 -25.92 11.83
CA GLY A 347 -11.23 -24.67 11.96
C GLY A 347 -12.09 -24.59 13.24
N ASN A 348 -11.61 -25.16 14.35
CA ASN A 348 -12.39 -25.16 15.59
C ASN A 348 -12.58 -23.76 16.17
N PHE A 349 -11.60 -22.88 16.00
CA PHE A 349 -11.71 -21.49 16.44
C PHE A 349 -12.72 -20.70 15.61
N LEU A 350 -12.85 -20.98 14.31
CA LEU A 350 -13.82 -20.32 13.45
C LEU A 350 -15.25 -20.49 13.96
N LYS A 351 -15.59 -21.64 14.52
CA LYS A 351 -16.94 -21.93 15.05
C LYS A 351 -17.40 -20.97 16.15
N LYS A 352 -16.50 -20.20 16.73
CA LYS A 352 -16.80 -19.22 17.79
C LYS A 352 -17.26 -17.86 17.23
N TYR A 353 -17.13 -17.64 15.93
CA TYR A 353 -17.33 -16.32 15.30
C TYR A 353 -18.29 -16.40 14.12
N SER A 354 -19.01 -15.31 13.86
CA SER A 354 -19.88 -15.18 12.70
C SER A 354 -19.12 -14.49 11.56
N LEU A 355 -18.95 -15.17 10.44
CA LEU A 355 -18.31 -14.61 9.26
C LEU A 355 -19.31 -14.24 8.15
N THR A 356 -20.57 -13.99 8.50
CA THR A 356 -21.65 -13.74 7.53
C THR A 356 -21.44 -12.47 6.68
N SER A 357 -20.62 -11.51 7.16
CA SER A 357 -20.24 -10.33 6.41
C SER A 357 -19.18 -10.59 5.33
N LEU A 358 -18.34 -11.61 5.53
CA LEU A 358 -17.20 -11.88 4.64
C LEU A 358 -17.66 -12.47 3.31
N ARG A 359 -17.39 -11.79 2.21
CA ARG A 359 -17.78 -12.22 0.86
C ARG A 359 -16.63 -12.86 0.08
N THR A 360 -15.41 -12.41 0.32
CA THR A 360 -14.23 -12.82 -0.45
C THR A 360 -12.95 -12.80 0.38
N LEU A 361 -12.06 -13.72 0.04
CA LEU A 361 -10.67 -13.73 0.51
C LEU A 361 -9.74 -13.56 -0.68
N PHE A 362 -8.89 -12.52 -0.66
CA PHE A 362 -7.84 -12.29 -1.63
C PHE A 362 -6.48 -12.68 -1.05
N LEU A 363 -5.65 -13.35 -1.86
CA LEU A 363 -4.31 -13.78 -1.49
C LEU A 363 -3.28 -13.20 -2.49
N ALA A 364 -2.16 -12.68 -2.00
CA ALA A 364 -1.03 -12.26 -2.82
C ALA A 364 0.28 -12.17 -2.01
N GLY A 365 1.39 -11.84 -2.69
CA GLY A 365 2.71 -11.62 -2.09
C GLY A 365 3.65 -12.82 -2.22
N GLU A 366 3.12 -14.00 -2.43
CA GLU A 366 3.82 -15.24 -2.74
C GLU A 366 2.87 -16.20 -3.44
N ARG A 367 3.41 -17.25 -4.04
CA ARG A 367 2.57 -18.27 -4.67
C ARG A 367 1.66 -18.92 -3.62
N ALA A 368 0.36 -18.85 -3.87
CA ALA A 368 -0.63 -19.58 -3.08
C ALA A 368 -0.68 -21.04 -3.52
N ASP A 369 -0.28 -21.95 -2.65
CA ASP A 369 -0.30 -23.37 -2.95
C ASP A 369 -1.75 -23.92 -2.97
N PRO A 370 -2.07 -24.88 -3.87
CA PRO A 370 -3.42 -25.42 -4.01
C PRO A 370 -4.00 -26.00 -2.72
N ASP A 371 -3.17 -26.62 -1.89
CA ASP A 371 -3.60 -27.23 -0.64
C ASP A 371 -4.10 -26.17 0.38
N THR A 372 -3.43 -25.04 0.46
CA THR A 372 -3.85 -23.91 1.31
C THR A 372 -5.12 -23.24 0.75
N ILE A 373 -5.21 -23.04 -0.57
CA ILE A 373 -6.39 -22.45 -1.21
C ILE A 373 -7.62 -23.32 -0.99
N ASN A 374 -7.50 -24.63 -1.25
CA ASN A 374 -8.61 -25.58 -1.09
C ASN A 374 -9.06 -25.66 0.37
N TRP A 375 -8.11 -25.73 1.30
CA TRP A 375 -8.43 -25.72 2.73
C TRP A 375 -9.19 -24.43 3.13
N ALA A 376 -8.74 -23.27 2.69
CA ALA A 376 -9.39 -22.00 2.99
C ALA A 376 -10.81 -21.93 2.38
N LYS A 377 -10.96 -22.38 1.11
CA LYS A 377 -12.25 -22.46 0.43
C LYS A 377 -13.23 -23.38 1.16
N ASP A 378 -12.77 -24.58 1.55
CA ASP A 378 -13.58 -25.55 2.26
C ASP A 378 -13.98 -25.07 3.67
N LEU A 379 -13.07 -24.36 4.35
CA LEU A 379 -13.31 -23.83 5.68
C LEU A 379 -14.28 -22.64 5.67
N LEU A 380 -14.05 -21.68 4.76
CA LEU A 380 -14.77 -20.41 4.75
C LEU A 380 -16.07 -20.44 3.92
N GLN A 381 -16.18 -21.37 2.96
CA GLN A 381 -17.31 -21.49 2.01
C GLN A 381 -17.56 -20.22 1.21
N ILE A 382 -16.50 -19.45 0.92
CA ILE A 382 -16.48 -18.24 0.10
C ILE A 382 -15.42 -18.36 -1.00
N PRO A 383 -15.46 -17.49 -2.04
CA PRO A 383 -14.38 -17.40 -3.02
C PRO A 383 -13.04 -17.05 -2.39
N VAL A 384 -12.00 -17.82 -2.73
CA VAL A 384 -10.60 -17.56 -2.40
C VAL A 384 -9.88 -17.26 -3.70
N ILE A 385 -9.43 -16.01 -3.83
CA ILE A 385 -8.93 -15.44 -5.08
C ILE A 385 -7.44 -15.13 -4.92
N ASP A 386 -6.61 -15.85 -5.68
CA ASP A 386 -5.21 -15.50 -5.82
C ASP A 386 -5.06 -14.35 -6.83
N HIS A 387 -4.10 -13.44 -6.58
CA HIS A 387 -3.78 -12.38 -7.52
C HIS A 387 -2.31 -12.01 -7.43
N TRP A 388 -1.78 -11.45 -8.51
CA TRP A 388 -0.35 -11.18 -8.64
C TRP A 388 -0.07 -9.72 -8.98
N TRP A 389 0.90 -9.15 -8.28
CA TRP A 389 1.43 -7.82 -8.50
C TRP A 389 2.74 -7.63 -7.72
N GLN A 390 3.37 -6.49 -7.91
CA GLN A 390 4.69 -6.17 -7.34
C GLN A 390 4.67 -4.82 -6.63
N THR A 391 5.69 -4.56 -5.82
CA THR A 391 5.90 -3.22 -5.24
C THR A 391 6.00 -2.16 -6.34
N GLU A 392 6.61 -2.49 -7.44
CA GLU A 392 6.79 -1.66 -8.62
C GLU A 392 5.47 -1.22 -9.26
N SER A 393 4.48 -2.09 -9.34
CA SER A 393 3.16 -1.74 -9.91
C SER A 393 2.27 -0.95 -8.95
N GLY A 394 2.41 -1.19 -7.63
CA GLY A 394 1.62 -0.51 -6.60
C GLY A 394 0.17 -0.96 -6.48
N HIS A 395 -0.32 -1.78 -7.40
CA HIS A 395 -1.63 -2.39 -7.40
C HIS A 395 -1.65 -3.64 -8.27
N VAL A 396 -2.75 -4.38 -8.24
CA VAL A 396 -2.92 -5.65 -8.95
C VAL A 396 -2.62 -5.52 -10.44
N MET A 397 -1.93 -6.52 -11.00
CA MET A 397 -1.63 -6.66 -12.42
C MET A 397 -2.41 -7.82 -13.05
N ILE A 398 -2.46 -8.95 -12.37
CA ILE A 398 -3.21 -10.15 -12.77
C ILE A 398 -4.11 -10.55 -11.61
N GLY A 399 -5.38 -10.74 -11.88
CA GLY A 399 -6.34 -11.19 -10.89
C GLY A 399 -7.72 -11.43 -11.46
N ASN A 400 -8.63 -11.94 -10.64
CA ASN A 400 -10.03 -12.08 -10.98
C ASN A 400 -10.76 -10.78 -10.58
N PRO A 401 -11.20 -9.93 -11.54
CA PRO A 401 -11.80 -8.63 -11.25
C PRO A 401 -13.23 -8.79 -10.74
N TRP A 402 -13.36 -9.19 -9.49
CA TRP A 402 -14.59 -9.68 -8.85
C TRP A 402 -15.75 -8.67 -8.86
N GLY A 403 -15.41 -7.37 -8.88
CA GLY A 403 -16.40 -6.29 -8.99
C GLY A 403 -16.91 -6.05 -10.42
N ILE A 404 -16.24 -6.58 -11.44
CA ILE A 404 -16.69 -6.50 -12.84
C ILE A 404 -17.44 -7.77 -13.23
N GLU A 405 -16.76 -8.91 -13.09
CA GLU A 405 -17.30 -10.22 -13.44
C GLU A 405 -16.66 -11.28 -12.54
N LYS A 406 -17.49 -12.20 -12.06
CA LYS A 406 -17.05 -13.33 -11.24
C LYS A 406 -16.58 -14.45 -12.15
N LEU A 407 -15.32 -14.35 -12.60
CA LEU A 407 -14.72 -15.37 -13.46
C LEU A 407 -14.49 -16.68 -12.70
N GLU A 408 -14.36 -17.77 -13.42
CA GLU A 408 -13.98 -19.06 -12.84
C GLU A 408 -12.65 -18.95 -12.11
N ILE A 409 -12.58 -19.46 -10.88
CA ILE A 409 -11.37 -19.49 -10.08
C ILE A 409 -10.61 -20.79 -10.39
N LYS A 410 -9.49 -20.65 -11.10
CA LYS A 410 -8.54 -21.75 -11.35
C LYS A 410 -7.50 -21.78 -10.24
N VAL A 411 -7.51 -22.82 -9.42
CA VAL A 411 -6.58 -22.95 -8.29
C VAL A 411 -5.13 -22.99 -8.79
N GLY A 412 -4.28 -22.12 -8.22
CA GLY A 412 -2.88 -21.98 -8.63
C GLY A 412 -2.66 -20.99 -9.79
N SER A 413 -3.72 -20.31 -10.27
CA SER A 413 -3.65 -19.23 -11.24
C SER A 413 -4.14 -17.92 -10.64
N PRO A 414 -3.43 -16.80 -10.85
CA PRO A 414 -3.93 -15.47 -10.48
C PRO A 414 -5.04 -14.95 -11.42
N SER A 415 -5.43 -15.70 -12.43
CA SER A 415 -6.49 -15.42 -13.42
C SER A 415 -6.02 -14.56 -14.61
N VAL A 416 -6.58 -13.37 -14.83
CA VAL A 416 -6.41 -12.58 -16.06
C VAL A 416 -5.74 -11.22 -15.81
N PRO A 417 -5.07 -10.61 -16.81
CA PRO A 417 -4.59 -9.23 -16.70
C PRO A 417 -5.74 -8.25 -16.48
N ILE A 418 -5.52 -7.23 -15.63
CA ILE A 418 -6.51 -6.16 -15.48
C ILE A 418 -6.24 -5.00 -16.45
N PRO A 419 -7.24 -4.12 -16.73
CA PRO A 419 -7.01 -2.89 -17.48
C PRO A 419 -5.83 -2.08 -16.94
N GLY A 420 -4.94 -1.68 -17.83
CA GLY A 420 -3.67 -1.03 -17.51
C GLY A 420 -2.45 -1.89 -17.79
N PHE A 421 -2.59 -3.21 -17.89
CA PHE A 421 -1.49 -4.12 -18.10
C PHE A 421 -1.74 -5.06 -19.29
N GLU A 422 -0.91 -4.93 -20.33
CA GLU A 422 -0.83 -5.91 -21.41
C GLU A 422 0.36 -6.83 -21.12
N ILE A 423 0.05 -8.10 -20.82
CA ILE A 423 1.02 -9.05 -20.28
C ILE A 423 1.25 -10.16 -21.29
N ASP A 424 2.53 -10.40 -21.61
CA ASP A 424 2.98 -11.50 -22.44
C ASP A 424 3.96 -12.40 -21.68
N VAL A 425 4.06 -13.66 -22.13
CA VAL A 425 5.08 -14.60 -21.67
C VAL A 425 6.10 -14.77 -22.79
N LEU A 426 7.36 -14.44 -22.51
CA LEU A 426 8.40 -14.35 -23.52
C LEU A 426 9.47 -15.44 -23.34
N ASP A 427 10.02 -15.89 -24.44
CA ASP A 427 11.25 -16.70 -24.45
C ASP A 427 12.51 -15.84 -24.17
N GLU A 428 13.68 -16.45 -24.13
CA GLU A 428 14.95 -15.76 -23.91
C GLU A 428 15.29 -14.74 -25.00
N ASN A 429 14.73 -14.88 -26.20
CA ASN A 429 14.94 -13.98 -27.34
C ASN A 429 13.88 -12.87 -27.43
N GLY A 430 12.91 -12.84 -26.53
CA GLY A 430 11.82 -11.87 -26.52
C GLY A 430 10.65 -12.21 -27.44
N ASN A 431 10.54 -13.44 -27.93
CA ASN A 431 9.38 -13.88 -28.69
C ASN A 431 8.25 -14.30 -27.77
N ILE A 432 7.02 -13.96 -28.12
CA ILE A 432 5.82 -14.39 -27.37
C ILE A 432 5.67 -15.90 -27.49
N LEU A 433 5.61 -16.57 -26.34
CA LEU A 433 5.40 -18.01 -26.27
C LEU A 433 3.93 -18.37 -26.50
N PRO A 434 3.67 -19.51 -27.18
CA PRO A 434 2.33 -20.05 -27.26
C PRO A 434 1.78 -20.48 -25.90
N PRO A 435 0.44 -20.67 -25.78
CA PRO A 435 -0.17 -21.10 -24.54
C PRO A 435 0.51 -22.31 -23.89
N ASN A 436 0.47 -22.36 -22.56
CA ASN A 436 1.00 -23.46 -21.73
C ASN A 436 2.53 -23.65 -21.77
N GLN A 437 3.27 -22.70 -22.30
CA GLN A 437 4.73 -22.70 -22.24
C GLN A 437 5.25 -21.73 -21.18
N LEU A 438 6.18 -22.21 -20.35
CA LEU A 438 6.82 -21.43 -19.29
C LEU A 438 7.85 -20.47 -19.88
N GLY A 439 7.78 -19.20 -19.48
CA GLY A 439 8.73 -18.17 -19.89
C GLY A 439 8.77 -16.99 -18.91
N SER A 440 9.41 -15.90 -19.32
CA SER A 440 9.47 -14.67 -18.56
C SER A 440 8.17 -13.89 -18.68
N ILE A 441 7.56 -13.50 -17.56
CA ILE A 441 6.40 -12.60 -17.57
C ILE A 441 6.91 -11.18 -17.85
N ALA A 442 6.39 -10.56 -18.91
CA ALA A 442 6.75 -9.23 -19.34
C ALA A 442 5.51 -8.37 -19.60
N ILE A 443 5.60 -7.08 -19.31
CA ILE A 443 4.48 -6.15 -19.44
C ILE A 443 4.82 -5.12 -20.50
N LYS A 444 3.96 -4.97 -21.53
CA LYS A 444 4.13 -3.93 -22.53
C LYS A 444 4.10 -2.53 -21.92
N LEU A 445 5.00 -1.68 -22.36
CA LEU A 445 5.02 -0.26 -21.99
C LEU A 445 3.98 0.54 -22.79
N PRO A 446 3.39 1.59 -22.17
CA PRO A 446 3.62 2.06 -20.81
C PRO A 446 2.95 1.19 -19.75
N LEU A 447 3.51 1.17 -18.55
CA LEU A 447 2.83 0.60 -17.38
C LEU A 447 1.58 1.41 -17.03
N ALA A 448 0.64 0.80 -16.30
CA ALA A 448 -0.56 1.47 -15.82
C ALA A 448 -0.26 2.71 -14.97
N PRO A 449 -1.21 3.68 -14.86
CA PRO A 449 -1.11 4.74 -13.88
C PRO A 449 -0.87 4.19 -12.47
N GLY A 450 0.00 4.84 -11.71
CA GLY A 450 0.35 4.41 -10.36
C GLY A 450 1.50 3.40 -10.27
N ALA A 451 1.91 2.76 -11.38
CA ALA A 451 3.17 2.05 -11.43
C ALA A 451 4.37 3.02 -11.33
N LEU A 452 5.54 2.50 -10.93
CA LEU A 452 6.74 3.33 -10.83
C LEU A 452 7.08 3.99 -12.18
N PRO A 453 7.35 5.30 -12.21
CA PRO A 453 7.88 5.95 -13.41
C PRO A 453 9.40 5.79 -13.53
N SER A 454 10.08 5.59 -12.40
CA SER A 454 11.52 5.36 -12.27
C SER A 454 11.86 4.95 -10.83
N LEU A 455 13.16 4.76 -10.54
CA LEU A 455 13.72 4.62 -9.21
C LEU A 455 14.23 5.97 -8.69
N TRP A 456 14.19 6.18 -7.37
CA TRP A 456 14.65 7.40 -6.73
C TRP A 456 16.12 7.69 -7.06
N LYS A 457 16.37 8.82 -7.76
CA LYS A 457 17.71 9.26 -8.20
C LYS A 457 18.53 8.19 -8.94
N ALA A 458 17.89 7.23 -9.60
CA ALA A 458 18.55 6.07 -10.19
C ALA A 458 17.92 5.63 -11.53
N ASP A 459 17.72 6.57 -12.45
CA ASP A 459 17.11 6.32 -13.77
C ASP A 459 17.87 5.27 -14.58
N ASP A 460 19.21 5.31 -14.59
CA ASP A 460 20.02 4.30 -15.29
C ASP A 460 19.83 2.89 -14.69
N ARG A 461 19.68 2.82 -13.36
CA ARG A 461 19.39 1.56 -12.68
C ARG A 461 17.99 1.06 -12.99
N PHE A 462 17.00 1.96 -13.12
CA PHE A 462 15.67 1.61 -13.56
C PHE A 462 15.69 0.98 -14.96
N VAL A 463 16.35 1.63 -15.92
CA VAL A 463 16.48 1.12 -17.28
C VAL A 463 17.19 -0.23 -17.30
N SER A 464 18.33 -0.35 -16.62
CA SER A 464 19.12 -1.59 -16.61
C SER A 464 18.41 -2.75 -15.93
N ALA A 465 17.65 -2.48 -14.85
CA ALA A 465 17.00 -3.54 -14.07
C ALA A 465 15.67 -4.04 -14.67
N TYR A 466 14.96 -3.16 -15.41
CA TYR A 466 13.59 -3.49 -15.80
C TYR A 466 13.28 -3.36 -17.30
N LEU A 467 14.10 -2.64 -18.08
CA LEU A 467 13.75 -2.28 -19.46
C LEU A 467 14.75 -2.77 -20.51
N SER A 468 15.92 -3.30 -20.09
CA SER A 468 17.01 -3.63 -21.01
C SER A 468 16.89 -4.99 -21.67
N LYS A 469 16.26 -5.96 -21.01
CA LYS A 469 16.22 -7.36 -21.50
C LYS A 469 15.29 -7.54 -22.69
N PHE A 470 14.09 -6.96 -22.60
CA PHE A 470 13.07 -7.08 -23.64
C PHE A 470 12.65 -5.69 -24.14
N PRO A 471 13.13 -5.23 -25.30
CA PRO A 471 12.77 -3.90 -25.83
C PRO A 471 11.25 -3.68 -25.94
N GLY A 472 10.75 -2.59 -25.36
CA GLY A 472 9.33 -2.26 -25.31
C GLY A 472 8.52 -2.92 -24.19
N TYR A 473 9.19 -3.70 -23.33
CA TYR A 473 8.58 -4.34 -22.18
C TYR A 473 9.25 -3.94 -20.86
N TYR A 474 8.47 -3.97 -19.82
CA TYR A 474 8.95 -4.03 -18.44
C TYR A 474 9.16 -5.49 -18.04
N GLU A 475 10.36 -5.84 -17.60
CA GLU A 475 10.72 -7.16 -17.10
C GLU A 475 10.32 -7.27 -15.62
N THR A 476 9.46 -8.26 -15.32
CA THR A 476 8.97 -8.46 -13.95
C THR A 476 9.95 -9.21 -13.05
N GLY A 477 10.88 -9.94 -13.63
CA GLY A 477 11.74 -10.89 -12.91
C GLY A 477 11.04 -12.21 -12.53
N ASP A 478 9.75 -12.34 -12.82
CA ASP A 478 8.96 -13.54 -12.52
C ASP A 478 8.78 -14.40 -13.77
N ALA A 479 8.66 -15.72 -13.57
CA ALA A 479 8.35 -16.68 -14.61
C ALA A 479 6.91 -17.18 -14.46
N GLY A 480 6.28 -17.47 -15.60
CA GLY A 480 4.91 -17.98 -15.63
C GLY A 480 4.52 -18.52 -16.98
N LEU A 481 3.30 -18.96 -17.09
CA LEU A 481 2.67 -19.37 -18.35
C LEU A 481 1.27 -18.77 -18.47
N LYS A 482 0.81 -18.62 -19.69
CA LYS A 482 -0.56 -18.24 -20.03
C LYS A 482 -1.23 -19.45 -20.65
N ASP A 483 -2.41 -19.80 -20.17
CA ASP A 483 -3.19 -20.89 -20.77
C ASP A 483 -4.01 -20.42 -21.99
N GLU A 484 -4.83 -21.32 -22.54
CA GLU A 484 -5.65 -21.03 -23.73
C GLU A 484 -6.75 -20.00 -23.47
N ASP A 485 -7.13 -19.83 -22.18
CA ASP A 485 -8.14 -18.84 -21.79
C ASP A 485 -7.52 -17.45 -21.49
N GLY A 486 -6.17 -17.34 -21.59
CA GLY A 486 -5.46 -16.09 -21.39
C GLY A 486 -5.06 -15.77 -19.96
#